data_33b46d2aadbe6b6653e25d07aac6423c
#
_entry.id   33b46d2aadbe6b6653e25d07aac6423c
#
_cell.length_a   1.000
_cell.length_b   1.000
_cell.length_c   1.000
_cell.angle_alpha   90.00
_cell.angle_beta   90.00
_cell.angle_gamma   90.00
#
_symmetry.space_group_name_H-M   'P 1'
#
loop_
_entity.id
_entity.type
_entity.pdbx_description
1 polymer ?
#
loop_
_entity_poly.entity_id
_entity_poly.type
_entity_poly.pdbx_seq_one_letter_code
_entity_poly.pdbx_strand_id
1 'polypeptide(L)'
;NIHPSLTVTRKVQLTDLTHYPRIKSVTDPNGGEKMAFETKEQVLEKIMTMEKPSCPHCGEKMSIWEVPPINVGDGLGWGSPYLFMCFNDECPLYAKGWDNMLENYAHHASYRCINLPGTTQFELIPVFSPQGAKGQVIDDKVLAEQEALKQNIKKGFSILADCYVNKDGVTILRLLMDSAEPVRVRLKAAEMIGDIGELEAIEPIRNLKFGNEKLQEQVDAAVSKIHERFFTRECPFCAEIIKKRAKVCKHCGKDVAGQ
;
A
#
# COMPACT_ATOMS: atom_id res chain seq x y z
N ASN A 1 35.87 47.33 -7.80
CA ASN A 1 34.84 46.72 -8.62
C ASN A 1 33.92 45.96 -7.67
N ILE A 2 32.74 46.57 -7.47
CA ILE A 2 31.72 46.18 -6.51
C ILE A 2 30.82 45.19 -7.18
N HIS A 3 30.72 43.95 -6.64
CA HIS A 3 29.66 43.00 -7.03
C HIS A 3 28.35 43.35 -6.31
N PRO A 4 27.21 43.37 -7.00
CA PRO A 4 25.94 43.58 -6.34
C PRO A 4 25.46 42.27 -5.69
N SER A 5 25.23 42.31 -4.39
CA SER A 5 24.57 41.28 -3.61
C SER A 5 23.10 41.21 -4.00
N LEU A 6 22.66 40.10 -4.57
CA LEU A 6 21.25 39.78 -4.78
C LEU A 6 20.64 39.28 -3.47
N THR A 7 20.21 40.22 -2.63
CA THR A 7 19.27 39.94 -1.52
C THR A 7 17.87 39.82 -2.09
N VAL A 8 17.42 38.57 -2.35
CA VAL A 8 16.01 38.29 -2.62
C VAL A 8 15.31 38.00 -1.31
N THR A 9 14.96 39.06 -0.57
CA THR A 9 13.95 39.00 0.47
C THR A 9 12.59 39.24 -0.18
N ARG A 10 11.93 38.18 -0.65
CA ARG A 10 10.52 38.25 -1.01
C ARG A 10 9.69 37.94 0.25
N LYS A 11 9.12 38.99 0.84
CA LYS A 11 8.01 38.86 1.79
C LYS A 11 6.89 38.09 1.14
N VAL A 12 6.61 36.88 1.63
CA VAL A 12 5.39 36.15 1.30
C VAL A 12 4.23 36.93 1.92
N GLN A 13 3.43 37.59 1.09
CA GLN A 13 2.15 38.14 1.52
C GLN A 13 1.18 37.00 1.76
N LEU A 14 0.64 36.92 2.95
CA LEU A 14 -0.31 35.91 3.47
C LEU A 14 -1.73 36.01 2.85
N THR A 15 -1.88 36.44 1.61
CA THR A 15 -3.20 36.71 1.01
C THR A 15 -3.68 35.75 -0.05
N ASP A 16 -2.95 34.63 -0.34
CA ASP A 16 -3.39 33.67 -1.37
C ASP A 16 -3.52 32.22 -0.86
N LEU A 17 -4.07 32.04 0.34
CA LEU A 17 -4.43 30.72 0.88
C LEU A 17 -5.80 30.19 0.37
N THR A 18 -6.33 30.75 -0.72
CA THR A 18 -7.69 30.41 -1.19
C THR A 18 -7.75 29.34 -2.29
N HIS A 19 -6.64 28.67 -2.64
CA HIS A 19 -6.63 27.63 -3.69
C HIS A 19 -6.25 26.23 -3.18
N TYR A 20 -6.57 25.91 -1.94
CA TYR A 20 -6.70 24.50 -1.56
C TYR A 20 -7.95 23.91 -2.21
N PRO A 21 -7.91 22.67 -2.72
CA PRO A 21 -9.10 22.01 -3.24
C PRO A 21 -10.19 22.09 -2.17
N ARG A 22 -11.30 22.79 -2.48
CA ARG A 22 -12.42 22.96 -1.56
C ARG A 22 -12.87 21.58 -1.11
N ILE A 23 -12.78 21.34 0.18
CA ILE A 23 -13.44 20.22 0.85
C ILE A 23 -14.92 20.31 0.45
N LYS A 24 -15.39 19.35 -0.36
CA LYS A 24 -16.82 19.27 -0.65
C LYS A 24 -17.50 18.77 0.60
N SER A 25 -18.26 19.62 1.27
CA SER A 25 -19.18 19.22 2.33
C SER A 25 -20.26 18.33 1.72
N VAL A 26 -20.37 17.11 2.19
CA VAL A 26 -21.48 16.21 1.89
C VAL A 26 -22.38 16.23 3.13
N THR A 27 -23.60 16.72 2.98
CA THR A 27 -24.61 16.66 4.06
C THR A 27 -25.09 15.23 4.22
N ASP A 28 -25.05 14.72 5.43
CA ASP A 28 -25.68 13.44 5.77
C ASP A 28 -27.22 13.58 5.80
N PRO A 29 -27.98 12.46 5.83
CA PRO A 29 -29.44 12.50 5.92
C PRO A 29 -29.99 13.23 7.14
N ASN A 30 -29.16 13.54 8.14
CA ASN A 30 -29.48 14.23 9.38
C ASN A 30 -28.97 15.68 9.41
N GLY A 31 -28.46 16.23 8.29
CA GLY A 31 -28.02 17.62 8.15
C GLY A 31 -26.64 17.94 8.72
N GLY A 32 -25.84 16.93 9.10
CA GLY A 32 -24.46 17.12 9.55
C GLY A 32 -23.48 17.26 8.38
N GLU A 33 -22.63 18.29 8.40
CA GLU A 33 -21.53 18.42 7.45
C GLU A 33 -20.44 17.38 7.77
N LYS A 34 -20.34 16.32 6.98
CA LYS A 34 -19.17 15.43 7.00
C LYS A 34 -18.10 15.97 6.06
N MET A 35 -16.92 16.20 6.57
CA MET A 35 -15.73 16.41 5.75
C MET A 35 -15.39 15.09 5.04
N ALA A 36 -15.71 14.99 3.75
CA ALA A 36 -15.31 13.86 2.92
C ALA A 36 -13.88 14.08 2.45
N PHE A 37 -12.93 13.36 3.01
CA PHE A 37 -11.56 13.29 2.47
C PHE A 37 -11.58 12.44 1.20
N GLU A 38 -10.98 12.96 0.13
CA GLU A 38 -10.79 12.17 -1.08
C GLU A 38 -9.84 11.01 -0.81
N THR A 39 -10.20 9.82 -1.30
CA THR A 39 -9.28 8.68 -1.20
C THR A 39 -8.11 8.88 -2.17
N LYS A 40 -7.01 8.18 -1.91
CA LYS A 40 -5.82 8.22 -2.77
C LYS A 40 -6.15 7.84 -4.22
N GLU A 41 -7.04 6.86 -4.40
CA GLU A 41 -7.53 6.43 -5.71
C GLU A 41 -8.31 7.54 -6.44
N GLN A 42 -9.20 8.24 -5.74
CA GLN A 42 -9.95 9.36 -6.31
C GLN A 42 -9.05 10.51 -6.75
N VAL A 43 -8.00 10.79 -5.95
CA VAL A 43 -7.01 11.80 -6.32
C VAL A 43 -6.22 11.36 -7.56
N LEU A 44 -5.82 10.08 -7.65
CA LEU A 44 -5.13 9.54 -8.82
C LEU A 44 -5.98 9.65 -10.08
N GLU A 45 -7.26 9.24 -10.03
CA GLU A 45 -8.19 9.35 -11.16
C GLU A 45 -8.31 10.78 -11.67
N LYS A 46 -8.40 11.76 -10.75
CA LYS A 46 -8.42 13.17 -11.13
C LYS A 46 -7.15 13.61 -11.83
N ILE A 47 -5.99 13.28 -11.27
CA ILE A 47 -4.69 13.70 -11.81
C ILE A 47 -4.45 13.09 -13.20
N MET A 48 -4.89 11.85 -13.42
CA MET A 48 -4.80 11.18 -14.73
C MET A 48 -5.61 11.89 -15.82
N THR A 49 -6.69 12.58 -15.47
CA THR A 49 -7.48 13.36 -16.43
C THR A 49 -6.89 14.75 -16.69
N MET A 50 -5.92 15.21 -15.90
CA MET A 50 -5.30 16.51 -16.07
C MET A 50 -4.25 16.49 -17.18
N GLU A 51 -4.10 17.62 -17.87
CA GLU A 51 -2.96 17.79 -18.77
C GLU A 51 -1.66 17.81 -17.96
N LYS A 52 -0.73 16.91 -18.33
CA LYS A 52 0.61 16.87 -17.70
C LYS A 52 1.36 18.17 -18.03
N PRO A 53 1.85 18.92 -17.04
CA PRO A 53 2.60 20.14 -17.29
C PRO A 53 3.94 19.84 -17.94
N SER A 54 4.51 20.83 -18.62
CA SER A 54 5.89 20.76 -19.13
C SER A 54 6.84 21.37 -18.11
N CYS A 55 8.01 20.73 -17.94
CA CYS A 55 9.05 21.26 -17.06
C CYS A 55 9.56 22.60 -17.56
N PRO A 56 9.60 23.67 -16.73
CA PRO A 56 10.07 24.99 -17.16
C PRO A 56 11.57 25.04 -17.48
N HIS A 57 12.33 24.03 -17.08
CA HIS A 57 13.79 23.97 -17.30
C HIS A 57 14.20 23.21 -18.56
N CYS A 58 13.42 22.23 -19.03
CA CYS A 58 13.78 21.43 -20.20
C CYS A 58 12.63 21.27 -21.22
N GLY A 59 11.42 21.71 -20.93
CA GLY A 59 10.27 21.59 -21.82
C GLY A 59 9.60 20.21 -21.87
N GLU A 60 10.22 19.18 -21.34
CA GLU A 60 9.67 17.82 -21.34
C GLU A 60 8.42 17.71 -20.47
N LYS A 61 7.47 16.83 -20.88
CA LYS A 61 6.29 16.51 -20.10
C LYS A 61 6.67 15.82 -18.79
N MET A 62 6.10 16.31 -17.70
CA MET A 62 6.34 15.75 -16.37
C MET A 62 5.54 14.47 -16.16
N SER A 63 6.06 13.56 -15.34
CA SER A 63 5.40 12.31 -14.98
C SER A 63 4.62 12.46 -13.68
N ILE A 64 3.57 11.65 -13.51
CA ILE A 64 2.89 11.52 -12.22
C ILE A 64 3.83 10.77 -11.26
N TRP A 65 4.01 11.32 -10.08
CA TRP A 65 4.86 10.77 -9.04
C TRP A 65 4.08 10.60 -7.74
N GLU A 66 4.19 9.41 -7.16
CA GLU A 66 3.57 9.10 -5.87
C GLU A 66 4.42 9.65 -4.74
N VAL A 67 3.84 10.52 -3.93
CA VAL A 67 4.51 11.10 -2.76
C VAL A 67 4.65 10.05 -1.67
N PRO A 68 5.86 9.85 -1.09
CA PRO A 68 6.02 8.96 0.05
C PRO A 68 5.07 9.36 1.19
N PRO A 69 4.42 8.40 1.87
CA PRO A 69 3.40 8.68 2.89
C PRO A 69 3.82 9.66 3.97
N ILE A 70 5.09 9.65 4.35
CA ILE A 70 5.66 10.58 5.35
C ILE A 70 5.59 12.05 4.91
N ASN A 71 5.50 12.31 3.61
CA ASN A 71 5.50 13.67 3.04
C ASN A 71 4.09 14.12 2.59
N VAL A 72 3.04 13.36 2.88
CA VAL A 72 1.67 13.69 2.46
C VAL A 72 0.94 14.54 3.49
N GLY A 73 1.22 14.39 4.79
CA GLY A 73 0.41 14.94 5.88
C GLY A 73 1.10 16.02 6.72
N ASP A 74 0.37 16.55 7.69
CA ASP A 74 0.81 17.31 8.87
C ASP A 74 1.46 18.68 8.63
N GLY A 75 1.06 19.40 7.56
CA GLY A 75 1.50 20.77 7.31
C GLY A 75 2.97 20.92 6.89
N LEU A 76 3.74 19.83 6.86
CA LEU A 76 5.11 19.77 6.36
C LEU A 76 5.19 19.11 4.98
N GLY A 77 4.12 18.47 4.52
CA GLY A 77 4.02 17.83 3.22
C GLY A 77 3.33 18.70 2.17
N TRP A 78 3.28 18.19 0.95
CA TRP A 78 2.62 18.90 -0.16
C TRP A 78 1.09 18.82 -0.15
N GLY A 79 0.48 18.16 0.84
CA GLY A 79 -0.97 18.02 0.96
C GLY A 79 -1.64 17.18 -0.14
N SER A 80 -0.84 16.56 -1.02
CA SER A 80 -1.32 15.70 -2.10
C SER A 80 -0.52 14.39 -2.12
N PRO A 81 -1.19 13.24 -2.32
CA PRO A 81 -0.51 11.96 -2.47
C PRO A 81 0.20 11.78 -3.82
N TYR A 82 -0.03 12.68 -4.77
CA TYR A 82 0.59 12.67 -6.09
C TYR A 82 0.98 14.07 -6.53
N LEU A 83 2.12 14.17 -7.22
CA LEU A 83 2.64 15.38 -7.83
C LEU A 83 3.02 15.10 -9.29
N PHE A 84 3.23 16.13 -10.07
CA PHE A 84 3.97 16.03 -11.32
C PHE A 84 5.45 16.27 -11.05
N MET A 85 6.34 15.46 -11.63
CA MET A 85 7.79 15.57 -11.46
C MET A 85 8.51 15.38 -12.78
N CYS A 86 9.56 16.16 -13.01
CA CYS A 86 10.43 16.02 -14.17
C CYS A 86 11.44 14.89 -13.94
N PHE A 87 11.38 13.86 -14.78
CA PHE A 87 12.32 12.72 -14.76
C PHE A 87 13.32 12.71 -15.92
N ASN A 88 13.38 13.78 -16.72
CA ASN A 88 14.42 13.92 -17.71
C ASN A 88 15.78 14.09 -17.02
N ASP A 89 16.69 13.12 -17.19
CA ASP A 89 18.02 13.14 -16.60
C ASP A 89 18.95 14.13 -17.32
N GLU A 90 18.59 14.55 -18.54
CA GLU A 90 19.30 15.61 -19.29
C GLU A 90 18.73 17.01 -18.98
N CYS A 91 17.72 17.12 -18.11
CA CYS A 91 17.22 18.42 -17.69
C CYS A 91 18.36 19.28 -17.12
N PRO A 92 18.57 20.51 -17.62
CA PRO A 92 19.67 21.37 -17.16
C PRO A 92 19.70 21.60 -15.65
N LEU A 93 18.51 21.66 -15.01
CA LEU A 93 18.38 21.75 -13.57
C LEU A 93 18.98 20.52 -12.87
N TYR A 94 18.64 19.32 -13.37
CA TYR A 94 19.08 18.07 -12.78
C TYR A 94 20.55 17.78 -13.10
N ALA A 95 20.95 17.88 -14.37
CA ALA A 95 22.29 17.55 -14.81
C ALA A 95 23.37 18.43 -14.17
N LYS A 96 23.13 19.76 -14.12
CA LYS A 96 24.06 20.71 -13.49
C LYS A 96 23.93 20.77 -11.97
N GLY A 97 22.83 20.27 -11.43
CA GLY A 97 22.56 20.29 -10.00
C GLY A 97 23.59 19.52 -9.19
N TRP A 98 24.09 18.41 -9.71
CA TRP A 98 25.10 17.56 -9.06
C TRP A 98 26.39 18.34 -8.76
N ASP A 99 26.95 19.00 -9.78
CA ASP A 99 28.17 19.79 -9.63
C ASP A 99 27.92 21.00 -8.72
N ASN A 100 26.80 21.69 -8.93
CA ASN A 100 26.44 22.86 -8.11
C ASN A 100 26.31 22.53 -6.63
N MET A 101 25.67 21.41 -6.30
CA MET A 101 25.51 20.98 -4.89
C MET A 101 26.81 20.53 -4.27
N LEU A 102 27.68 19.86 -5.04
CA LEU A 102 28.97 19.43 -4.56
C LEU A 102 29.90 20.63 -4.32
N GLU A 103 29.97 21.55 -5.27
CA GLU A 103 30.88 22.71 -5.21
C GLU A 103 30.47 23.74 -4.13
N ASN A 104 29.18 24.00 -3.99
CA ASN A 104 28.70 25.07 -3.08
C ASN A 104 28.33 24.60 -1.69
N TYR A 105 27.95 23.31 -1.55
CA TYR A 105 27.41 22.78 -0.28
C TYR A 105 28.10 21.51 0.19
N ALA A 106 29.08 20.99 -0.54
CA ALA A 106 29.78 19.72 -0.27
C ALA A 106 28.81 18.51 -0.11
N HIS A 107 27.66 18.55 -0.78
CA HIS A 107 26.67 17.48 -0.76
C HIS A 107 26.53 16.85 -2.13
N HIS A 108 26.52 15.50 -2.18
CA HIS A 108 26.23 14.76 -3.41
C HIS A 108 24.70 14.68 -3.58
N ALA A 109 24.14 15.69 -4.20
CA ALA A 109 22.71 15.81 -4.46
C ALA A 109 22.47 16.59 -5.76
N SER A 110 21.24 16.53 -6.26
CA SER A 110 20.74 17.38 -7.34
C SER A 110 19.29 17.76 -7.06
N TYR A 111 18.63 18.42 -8.01
CA TYR A 111 17.25 18.84 -7.89
C TYR A 111 16.38 18.28 -9.01
N ARG A 112 15.14 17.94 -8.68
CA ARG A 112 14.08 17.71 -9.66
C ARG A 112 12.99 18.76 -9.49
N CYS A 113 12.45 19.20 -10.63
CA CYS A 113 11.34 20.13 -10.66
C CYS A 113 10.03 19.38 -10.42
N ILE A 114 9.19 19.89 -9.53
CA ILE A 114 7.86 19.37 -9.24
C ILE A 114 6.80 20.44 -9.50
N ASN A 115 5.56 19.99 -9.71
CA ASN A 115 4.39 20.83 -9.80
C ASN A 115 3.24 20.18 -9.02
N LEU A 116 2.58 20.96 -8.19
CA LEU A 116 1.38 20.52 -7.48
C LEU A 116 0.19 20.51 -8.46
N PRO A 117 -0.53 19.40 -8.60
CA PRO A 117 -1.66 19.29 -9.51
C PRO A 117 -2.69 20.41 -9.34
N GLY A 118 -3.14 20.99 -10.44
CA GLY A 118 -4.09 22.10 -10.43
C GLY A 118 -3.48 23.47 -10.13
N THR A 119 -2.17 23.59 -9.98
CA THR A 119 -1.48 24.87 -9.81
C THR A 119 -0.56 25.19 -10.99
N THR A 120 -0.16 26.46 -11.09
CA THR A 120 0.86 26.92 -12.05
C THR A 120 2.25 27.09 -11.41
N GLN A 121 2.39 26.69 -10.13
CA GLN A 121 3.62 26.87 -9.37
C GLN A 121 4.51 25.65 -9.52
N PHE A 122 5.79 25.88 -9.73
CA PHE A 122 6.83 24.87 -9.80
C PHE A 122 7.77 25.05 -8.63
N GLU A 123 8.13 23.93 -8.01
CA GLU A 123 9.06 23.87 -6.90
C GLU A 123 10.21 22.90 -7.20
N LEU A 124 11.25 22.94 -6.38
CA LEU A 124 12.42 22.09 -6.51
C LEU A 124 12.52 21.18 -5.29
N ILE A 125 12.73 19.91 -5.53
CA ILE A 125 13.04 18.97 -4.46
C ILE A 125 14.45 18.39 -4.64
N PRO A 126 15.22 18.22 -3.57
CA PRO A 126 16.51 17.56 -3.64
C PRO A 126 16.36 16.07 -3.87
N VAL A 127 17.27 15.50 -4.66
CA VAL A 127 17.45 14.06 -4.85
C VAL A 127 18.90 13.69 -4.58
N PHE A 128 19.11 12.62 -3.82
CA PHE A 128 20.44 12.24 -3.32
C PHE A 128 21.06 11.06 -4.07
N SER A 129 20.38 10.58 -5.09
CA SER A 129 20.94 9.57 -6.01
C SER A 129 20.29 9.67 -7.39
N PRO A 130 20.95 9.18 -8.45
CA PRO A 130 20.38 9.14 -9.80
C PRO A 130 19.07 8.35 -9.91
N GLN A 131 18.87 7.38 -9.03
CA GLN A 131 17.63 6.59 -8.93
C GLN A 131 16.60 7.21 -7.98
N GLY A 132 16.97 8.30 -7.28
CA GLY A 132 16.09 8.98 -6.32
C GLY A 132 14.76 9.36 -6.95
N ALA A 133 13.68 9.03 -6.27
CA ALA A 133 12.29 9.24 -6.66
C ALA A 133 11.79 8.42 -7.88
N LYS A 134 12.63 7.73 -8.65
CA LYS A 134 12.21 6.98 -9.86
C LYS A 134 11.29 5.80 -9.55
N GLY A 135 11.44 5.17 -8.39
CA GLY A 135 10.61 4.03 -7.97
C GLY A 135 9.14 4.36 -7.69
N GLN A 136 8.79 5.64 -7.57
CA GLN A 136 7.43 6.12 -7.32
C GLN A 136 6.75 6.74 -8.55
N VAL A 137 7.34 6.62 -9.73
CA VAL A 137 6.72 7.09 -10.98
C VAL A 137 5.51 6.22 -11.31
N ILE A 138 4.38 6.87 -11.55
CA ILE A 138 3.16 6.21 -12.00
C ILE A 138 3.11 6.28 -13.52
N ASP A 139 3.38 5.16 -14.16
CA ASP A 139 3.27 4.98 -15.60
C ASP A 139 2.13 4.02 -15.96
N ASP A 140 1.89 3.84 -17.25
CA ASP A 140 0.79 2.98 -17.74
C ASP A 140 0.94 1.52 -17.28
N LYS A 141 2.17 1.04 -17.08
CA LYS A 141 2.44 -0.31 -16.59
C LYS A 141 2.02 -0.46 -15.12
N VAL A 142 2.42 0.48 -14.28
CA VAL A 142 2.03 0.50 -12.85
C VAL A 142 0.51 0.60 -12.72
N LEU A 143 -0.14 1.40 -13.55
CA LEU A 143 -1.59 1.53 -13.56
C LEU A 143 -2.27 0.22 -13.98
N ALA A 144 -1.78 -0.44 -15.02
CA ALA A 144 -2.31 -1.73 -15.46
C ALA A 144 -2.14 -2.82 -14.37
N GLU A 145 -0.99 -2.85 -13.69
CA GLU A 145 -0.74 -3.77 -12.58
C GLU A 145 -1.67 -3.51 -11.39
N GLN A 146 -1.90 -2.26 -11.03
CA GLN A 146 -2.83 -1.89 -9.96
C GLN A 146 -4.27 -2.27 -10.30
N GLU A 147 -4.71 -2.02 -11.53
CA GLU A 147 -6.06 -2.39 -11.98
C GLU A 147 -6.23 -3.92 -12.03
N ALA A 148 -5.24 -4.65 -12.55
CA ALA A 148 -5.24 -6.11 -12.54
C ALA A 148 -5.33 -6.66 -11.10
N LEU A 149 -4.58 -6.08 -10.16
CA LEU A 149 -4.65 -6.46 -8.75
C LEU A 149 -6.05 -6.20 -8.16
N LYS A 150 -6.67 -5.04 -8.45
CA LYS A 150 -8.03 -4.73 -8.01
C LYS A 150 -9.04 -5.76 -8.52
N GLN A 151 -8.95 -6.10 -9.81
CA GLN A 151 -9.84 -7.09 -10.44
C GLN A 151 -9.63 -8.50 -9.84
N ASN A 152 -8.39 -8.91 -9.60
CA ASN A 152 -8.09 -10.19 -8.97
C ASN A 152 -8.62 -10.25 -7.53
N ILE A 153 -8.49 -9.17 -6.77
CA ILE A 153 -9.07 -9.09 -5.42
C ILE A 153 -10.60 -9.23 -5.50
N LYS A 154 -11.26 -8.47 -6.38
CA LYS A 154 -12.72 -8.52 -6.54
C LYS A 154 -13.19 -9.94 -6.93
N LYS A 155 -12.51 -10.57 -7.89
CA LYS A 155 -12.80 -11.94 -8.31
C LYS A 155 -12.61 -12.93 -7.16
N GLY A 156 -11.49 -12.84 -6.42
CA GLY A 156 -11.22 -13.70 -5.27
C GLY A 156 -12.28 -13.58 -4.18
N PHE A 157 -12.70 -12.36 -3.85
CA PHE A 157 -13.79 -12.17 -2.87
C PHE A 157 -15.14 -12.70 -3.36
N SER A 158 -15.46 -12.58 -4.65
CA SER A 158 -16.69 -13.18 -5.20
C SER A 158 -16.68 -14.70 -5.05
N ILE A 159 -15.57 -15.37 -5.42
CA ILE A 159 -15.43 -16.81 -5.26
C ILE A 159 -15.56 -17.22 -3.78
N LEU A 160 -14.89 -16.50 -2.88
CA LEU A 160 -14.95 -16.77 -1.44
C LEU A 160 -16.37 -16.63 -0.89
N ALA A 161 -17.14 -15.63 -1.34
CA ALA A 161 -18.53 -15.44 -0.92
C ALA A 161 -19.40 -16.63 -1.34
N ASP A 162 -19.28 -17.07 -2.61
CA ASP A 162 -20.01 -18.22 -3.13
C ASP A 162 -19.63 -19.52 -2.39
N CYS A 163 -18.33 -19.74 -2.17
CA CYS A 163 -17.85 -20.91 -1.44
C CYS A 163 -18.33 -20.92 0.02
N TYR A 164 -18.38 -19.75 0.68
CA TYR A 164 -18.85 -19.66 2.05
C TYR A 164 -20.33 -20.02 2.19
N VAL A 165 -21.17 -19.52 1.28
CA VAL A 165 -22.61 -19.86 1.24
C VAL A 165 -22.81 -21.35 0.99
N ASN A 166 -22.04 -21.93 0.08
CA ASN A 166 -22.14 -23.36 -0.29
C ASN A 166 -21.35 -24.29 0.66
N LYS A 167 -20.66 -23.74 1.67
CA LYS A 167 -19.75 -24.46 2.59
C LYS A 167 -18.65 -25.25 1.88
N ASP A 168 -18.16 -24.74 0.75
CA ASP A 168 -17.06 -25.32 -0.01
C ASP A 168 -15.70 -24.93 0.62
N GLY A 169 -15.36 -25.63 1.69
CA GLY A 169 -14.07 -25.46 2.38
C GLY A 169 -12.88 -25.88 1.52
N VAL A 170 -13.05 -26.76 0.56
CA VAL A 170 -11.96 -27.23 -0.31
C VAL A 170 -11.47 -26.12 -1.22
N THR A 171 -12.39 -25.42 -1.88
CA THR A 171 -12.03 -24.28 -2.75
C THR A 171 -11.46 -23.12 -1.92
N ILE A 172 -12.00 -22.83 -0.74
CA ILE A 172 -11.44 -21.80 0.16
C ILE A 172 -10.02 -22.17 0.57
N LEU A 173 -9.76 -23.43 0.95
CA LEU A 173 -8.41 -23.91 1.27
C LEU A 173 -7.45 -23.75 0.09
N ARG A 174 -7.88 -24.09 -1.12
CA ARG A 174 -7.05 -23.88 -2.32
C ARG A 174 -6.68 -22.42 -2.53
N LEU A 175 -7.62 -21.48 -2.39
CA LEU A 175 -7.35 -20.03 -2.50
C LEU A 175 -6.39 -19.54 -1.38
N LEU A 176 -6.50 -20.10 -0.17
CA LEU A 176 -5.58 -19.77 0.92
C LEU A 176 -4.14 -20.23 0.59
N MET A 177 -4.01 -21.42 0.03
CA MET A 177 -2.72 -22.05 -0.26
C MET A 177 -2.01 -21.46 -1.48
N ASP A 178 -2.75 -20.90 -2.43
CA ASP A 178 -2.20 -20.36 -3.67
C ASP A 178 -1.45 -19.04 -3.39
N SER A 179 -0.13 -19.06 -3.59
CA SER A 179 0.73 -17.88 -3.42
C SER A 179 0.51 -16.81 -4.49
N ALA A 180 -0.10 -17.14 -5.63
CA ALA A 180 -0.45 -16.19 -6.68
C ALA A 180 -1.68 -15.34 -6.34
N GLU A 181 -2.51 -15.80 -5.41
CA GLU A 181 -3.67 -15.04 -4.97
C GLU A 181 -3.26 -13.82 -4.12
N PRO A 182 -3.97 -12.69 -4.27
CA PRO A 182 -3.70 -11.51 -3.46
C PRO A 182 -3.77 -11.79 -1.96
N VAL A 183 -2.84 -11.23 -1.18
CA VAL A 183 -2.80 -11.43 0.28
C VAL A 183 -4.13 -11.12 0.96
N ARG A 184 -4.87 -10.09 0.49
CA ARG A 184 -6.20 -9.75 1.03
C ARG A 184 -7.22 -10.89 0.85
N VAL A 185 -7.18 -11.57 -0.29
CA VAL A 185 -8.05 -12.73 -0.57
C VAL A 185 -7.65 -13.89 0.34
N ARG A 186 -6.36 -14.16 0.47
CA ARG A 186 -5.82 -15.23 1.33
C ARG A 186 -6.13 -15.01 2.82
N LEU A 187 -6.04 -13.77 3.31
CA LEU A 187 -6.45 -13.41 4.68
C LEU A 187 -7.93 -13.72 4.93
N LYS A 188 -8.80 -13.36 3.98
CA LYS A 188 -10.23 -13.67 4.09
C LYS A 188 -10.51 -15.16 3.96
N ALA A 189 -9.77 -15.87 3.11
CA ALA A 189 -9.85 -17.32 3.00
C ALA A 189 -9.46 -18.01 4.33
N ALA A 190 -8.40 -17.53 5.01
CA ALA A 190 -7.99 -18.05 6.32
C ALA A 190 -9.08 -17.84 7.39
N GLU A 191 -9.70 -16.67 7.42
CA GLU A 191 -10.85 -16.42 8.32
C GLU A 191 -11.99 -17.41 8.07
N MET A 192 -12.40 -17.56 6.79
CA MET A 192 -13.52 -18.41 6.41
C MET A 192 -13.24 -19.89 6.60
N ILE A 193 -12.01 -20.38 6.38
CA ILE A 193 -11.65 -21.77 6.61
C ILE A 193 -11.73 -22.11 8.11
N GLY A 194 -11.42 -21.17 8.99
CA GLY A 194 -11.63 -21.32 10.43
C GLY A 194 -13.10 -21.57 10.80
N ASP A 195 -14.02 -20.93 10.07
CA ASP A 195 -15.46 -21.02 10.34
C ASP A 195 -16.10 -22.28 9.75
N ILE A 196 -15.73 -22.69 8.53
CA ILE A 196 -16.39 -23.77 7.81
C ILE A 196 -15.49 -24.95 7.44
N GLY A 197 -14.16 -24.84 7.61
CA GLY A 197 -13.20 -25.90 7.25
C GLY A 197 -13.37 -27.16 8.10
N GLU A 198 -13.06 -28.31 7.51
CA GLU A 198 -13.05 -29.60 8.18
C GLU A 198 -11.67 -29.91 8.77
N LEU A 199 -11.54 -30.99 9.57
CA LEU A 199 -10.28 -31.36 10.21
C LEU A 199 -9.16 -31.64 9.20
N GLU A 200 -9.51 -32.11 8.01
CA GLU A 200 -8.60 -32.39 6.90
C GLU A 200 -7.90 -31.15 6.36
N ALA A 201 -8.46 -29.96 6.61
CA ALA A 201 -7.83 -28.70 6.24
C ALA A 201 -6.61 -28.35 7.10
N ILE A 202 -6.49 -28.91 8.31
CA ILE A 202 -5.42 -28.55 9.27
C ILE A 202 -4.05 -28.98 8.75
N GLU A 203 -3.93 -30.20 8.25
CA GLU A 203 -2.63 -30.75 7.85
C GLU A 203 -2.00 -29.97 6.68
N PRO A 204 -2.69 -29.68 5.56
CA PRO A 204 -2.15 -28.84 4.50
C PRO A 204 -1.72 -27.46 4.98
N ILE A 205 -2.51 -26.82 5.84
CA ILE A 205 -2.25 -25.48 6.37
C ILE A 205 -0.99 -25.49 7.25
N ARG A 206 -0.88 -26.45 8.15
CA ARG A 206 0.25 -26.60 9.09
C ARG A 206 1.59 -26.81 8.37
N ASN A 207 1.58 -27.52 7.25
CA ASN A 207 2.78 -27.84 6.49
C ASN A 207 3.29 -26.64 5.66
N LEU A 208 2.55 -25.54 5.63
CA LEU A 208 2.93 -24.33 4.90
C LEU A 208 3.34 -23.23 5.88
N LYS A 209 4.46 -22.56 5.56
CA LYS A 209 4.84 -21.32 6.24
C LYS A 209 4.51 -20.14 5.34
N PHE A 210 3.78 -19.19 5.88
CA PHE A 210 3.40 -17.99 5.16
C PHE A 210 4.42 -16.88 5.43
N GLY A 211 4.99 -16.29 4.38
CA GLY A 211 5.96 -15.21 4.50
C GLY A 211 5.39 -13.87 5.02
N ASN A 212 4.06 -13.76 5.09
CA ASN A 212 3.38 -12.60 5.65
C ASN A 212 2.92 -12.92 7.08
N GLU A 213 3.41 -12.17 8.06
CA GLU A 213 3.15 -12.38 9.49
C GLU A 213 1.66 -12.35 9.83
N LYS A 214 0.92 -11.35 9.32
CA LYS A 214 -0.54 -11.25 9.55
C LYS A 214 -1.31 -12.45 8.98
N LEU A 215 -0.86 -12.96 7.82
CA LEU A 215 -1.48 -14.14 7.24
C LEU A 215 -1.18 -15.38 8.08
N GLN A 216 0.04 -15.52 8.61
CA GLN A 216 0.38 -16.62 9.52
C GLN A 216 -0.46 -16.58 10.79
N GLU A 217 -0.58 -15.42 11.43
CA GLU A 217 -1.43 -15.23 12.62
C GLU A 217 -2.89 -15.61 12.35
N GLN A 218 -3.42 -15.19 11.21
CA GLN A 218 -4.82 -15.49 10.82
C GLN A 218 -5.01 -16.99 10.56
N VAL A 219 -4.02 -17.65 9.99
CA VAL A 219 -4.00 -19.09 9.74
C VAL A 219 -3.95 -19.88 11.06
N ASP A 220 -3.10 -19.48 11.99
CA ASP A 220 -2.99 -20.10 13.32
C ASP A 220 -4.31 -19.96 14.10
N ALA A 221 -4.95 -18.80 14.00
CA ALA A 221 -6.28 -18.59 14.56
C ALA A 221 -7.34 -19.48 13.90
N ALA A 222 -7.26 -19.69 12.58
CA ALA A 222 -8.19 -20.57 11.86
C ALA A 222 -8.04 -22.02 12.28
N VAL A 223 -6.81 -22.53 12.42
CA VAL A 223 -6.53 -23.89 12.94
C VAL A 223 -7.10 -24.06 14.35
N SER A 224 -6.90 -23.06 15.21
CA SER A 224 -7.44 -23.07 16.58
C SER A 224 -8.97 -23.14 16.59
N LYS A 225 -9.65 -22.37 15.74
CA LYS A 225 -11.11 -22.40 15.58
C LYS A 225 -11.61 -23.77 15.10
N ILE A 226 -10.93 -24.40 14.15
CA ILE A 226 -11.30 -25.74 13.68
C ILE A 226 -11.17 -26.74 14.84
N HIS A 227 -10.06 -26.71 15.58
CA HIS A 227 -9.90 -27.56 16.76
C HIS A 227 -10.98 -27.36 17.82
N GLU A 228 -11.37 -26.13 18.11
CA GLU A 228 -12.44 -25.83 19.05
C GLU A 228 -13.77 -26.41 18.60
N ARG A 229 -14.13 -26.23 17.33
CA ARG A 229 -15.39 -26.67 16.74
C ARG A 229 -15.52 -28.20 16.74
N PHE A 230 -14.43 -28.93 16.52
CA PHE A 230 -14.41 -30.39 16.51
C PHE A 230 -14.02 -31.02 17.85
N PHE A 231 -13.79 -30.21 18.89
CA PHE A 231 -13.31 -30.67 20.21
C PHE A 231 -12.05 -31.53 20.10
N THR A 232 -11.07 -31.05 19.31
CA THR A 232 -9.78 -31.70 19.07
C THR A 232 -8.62 -30.80 19.50
N ARG A 233 -7.42 -31.39 19.53
CA ARG A 233 -6.14 -30.70 19.68
C ARG A 233 -5.04 -31.50 19.03
N GLU A 234 -3.88 -30.90 18.84
CA GLU A 234 -2.70 -31.64 18.44
C GLU A 234 -2.03 -32.35 19.63
N CYS A 235 -1.47 -33.49 19.36
CA CYS A 235 -0.63 -34.21 20.33
C CYS A 235 0.72 -33.48 20.46
N PRO A 236 1.17 -33.09 21.66
CA PRO A 236 2.43 -32.36 21.84
C PRO A 236 3.68 -33.16 21.49
N PHE A 237 3.53 -34.47 21.29
CA PHE A 237 4.66 -35.39 21.00
C PHE A 237 4.76 -35.82 19.54
N CYS A 238 3.64 -35.97 18.82
CA CYS A 238 3.64 -36.45 17.45
C CYS A 238 2.84 -35.57 16.51
N ALA A 239 2.28 -34.44 17.00
CA ALA A 239 1.48 -33.46 16.28
C ALA A 239 0.22 -34.04 15.59
N GLU A 240 -0.15 -35.28 15.81
CA GLU A 240 -1.37 -35.89 15.30
C GLU A 240 -2.62 -35.34 15.99
N ILE A 241 -3.72 -35.28 15.27
CA ILE A 241 -5.00 -34.74 15.80
C ILE A 241 -5.63 -35.77 16.73
N ILE A 242 -5.86 -35.37 17.98
CA ILE A 242 -6.48 -36.16 19.04
C ILE A 242 -7.70 -35.44 19.61
N LYS A 243 -8.62 -36.15 20.26
CA LYS A 243 -9.70 -35.53 21.00
C LYS A 243 -9.17 -34.67 22.14
N LYS A 244 -9.78 -33.50 22.37
CA LYS A 244 -9.36 -32.50 23.41
C LYS A 244 -9.25 -33.15 24.81
N ARG A 245 -10.12 -34.14 25.11
CA ARG A 245 -10.17 -34.85 26.39
C ARG A 245 -9.31 -36.10 26.44
N ALA A 246 -8.52 -36.42 25.40
CA ALA A 246 -7.69 -37.61 25.39
C ALA A 246 -6.62 -37.55 26.50
N LYS A 247 -6.49 -38.63 27.27
CA LYS A 247 -5.45 -38.79 28.29
C LYS A 247 -4.20 -39.47 27.72
N VAL A 248 -4.39 -40.33 26.71
CA VAL A 248 -3.32 -41.03 26.00
C VAL A 248 -3.50 -40.78 24.50
N CYS A 249 -2.42 -40.49 23.81
CA CYS A 249 -2.43 -40.33 22.36
C CYS A 249 -2.60 -41.69 21.68
N LYS A 250 -3.64 -41.84 20.84
CA LYS A 250 -3.91 -43.08 20.10
C LYS A 250 -2.84 -43.42 19.04
N HIS A 251 -2.04 -42.39 18.62
CA HIS A 251 -1.03 -42.54 17.55
C HIS A 251 0.35 -42.88 18.09
N CYS A 252 0.83 -42.16 19.12
CA CYS A 252 2.17 -42.39 19.68
C CYS A 252 2.19 -43.06 21.06
N GLY A 253 1.02 -43.35 21.66
CA GLY A 253 0.89 -44.02 22.95
C GLY A 253 1.31 -43.23 24.19
N LYS A 254 1.79 -41.99 24.03
CA LYS A 254 2.24 -41.17 25.15
C LYS A 254 1.08 -40.58 25.95
N ASP A 255 1.30 -40.40 27.24
CA ASP A 255 0.38 -39.73 28.13
C ASP A 255 0.33 -38.22 27.77
N VAL A 256 -0.87 -37.69 27.56
CA VAL A 256 -1.16 -36.31 27.19
C VAL A 256 -2.16 -35.69 28.17
N ALA A 257 -2.36 -36.32 29.35
CA ALA A 257 -3.22 -35.80 30.41
C ALA A 257 -2.54 -34.57 31.06
N GLY A 258 -3.25 -33.44 31.09
CA GLY A 258 -2.77 -32.24 31.77
C GLY A 258 -1.86 -31.30 30.97
N GLN A 259 -1.75 -31.52 29.63
CA GLN A 259 -1.05 -30.62 28.71
C GLN A 259 -2.03 -29.88 27.79
#